data_7a7f82274379bf60123241100ba13398
#
_entry.id   7a7f82274379bf60123241100ba13398
#
_cell.length_a   1.000
_cell.length_b   1.000
_cell.length_c   1.000
_cell.angle_alpha   90.00
_cell.angle_beta   90.00
_cell.angle_gamma   90.00
#
_symmetry.space_group_name_H-M   'P 1'
#
loop_
_entity.id
_entity.type
_entity.pdbx_description
1 polymer ?
#
loop_
_entity_poly.entity_id
_entity_poly.type
_entity_poly.pdbx_seq_one_letter_code
_entity_poly.pdbx_strand_id
1 'polypeptide(L)'
;PSGGQPSYGGPSSGEVGPPAYVPPPLFPRPELPEPPRWLLPAAAGAGVFAAVALPEAQTGLGIVLVAMVLGAAALPAVLRRMTPWTVVLGLTAYWLISMAAVRDADWLVALLLVAGAALGALAVSGAGAGWLGVIRGGVSVLLALGPVPWFLAKPMKKLTARRRIMPTLVALGITAVLLLVFGLLFASADAVFASYLERLTTAPDWAESAPLRIFLFVVVAVLLAAVVLVALRPVNDPVGPETKFAVSRSVWILPLTAVNLLFASFVAVQITALFGGDTLVLRTAGLTYAEYARQGFFQLVVVSVFVLGIVAVASALLRVERRERWLLAALLGLLCGLTMVVLASALHRMNLYTDAYGLSRLRLSVQATVWWLGALFALVLLAGAVRLSGRGTGWLPRTIVLVTGLALGTFAMVNPDLQVAQTQVEVRGVTKMDSDYLGDLGAEAVPALDRLPEPQRSCVLADVIRANGLDRPDSWNGWNLARSQARDLLAERPVGTPAECAPADGRTSD
;
A
#
# COMPACT_ATOMS: atom_id res chain seq x y z
N PRO A 1 -95.73 0.04 40.80
CA PRO A 1 -94.98 -0.91 40.00
C PRO A 1 -93.83 -0.19 39.31
N SER A 2 -92.70 -0.51 39.84
CA SER A 2 -91.38 0.08 39.46
C SER A 2 -90.76 -0.77 38.38
N GLY A 3 -90.50 -0.17 37.26
CA GLY A 3 -89.68 -0.74 36.16
C GLY A 3 -88.23 -0.47 36.38
N GLY A 4 -87.44 -1.55 36.56
CA GLY A 4 -86.02 -1.48 36.57
C GLY A 4 -85.43 -1.45 35.14
N GLN A 5 -84.62 -0.52 34.82
CA GLN A 5 -83.79 -0.46 33.58
C GLN A 5 -82.52 -1.26 33.76
N PRO A 6 -82.11 -2.10 32.81
CA PRO A 6 -80.80 -2.74 32.83
C PRO A 6 -79.67 -1.72 32.41
N SER A 7 -78.69 -1.58 33.27
CA SER A 7 -77.45 -0.83 33.03
C SER A 7 -76.53 -1.56 32.02
N TYR A 8 -76.35 -1.00 30.84
CA TYR A 8 -75.33 -1.40 29.90
C TYR A 8 -73.96 -0.91 30.39
N GLY A 9 -73.13 -1.82 30.89
CA GLY A 9 -71.69 -1.56 31.13
C GLY A 9 -70.98 -1.46 29.79
N GLY A 10 -70.60 -0.25 29.43
CA GLY A 10 -69.70 -0.02 28.27
C GLY A 10 -68.29 -0.60 28.56
N PRO A 11 -67.58 -1.07 27.53
CA PRO A 11 -66.20 -1.54 27.70
C PRO A 11 -65.32 -0.40 28.19
N SER A 12 -64.62 -0.64 29.33
CA SER A 12 -63.57 0.27 29.83
C SER A 12 -62.51 0.46 28.77
N SER A 13 -62.38 1.68 28.25
CA SER A 13 -61.23 2.07 27.46
C SER A 13 -59.97 1.94 28.34
N GLY A 14 -59.26 0.83 28.17
CA GLY A 14 -57.94 0.68 28.78
C GLY A 14 -57.05 1.81 28.33
N GLU A 15 -56.62 2.66 29.27
CA GLU A 15 -55.58 3.64 29.07
C GLU A 15 -54.34 2.90 28.59
N VAL A 16 -54.00 3.06 27.27
CA VAL A 16 -52.71 2.64 26.73
C VAL A 16 -51.70 3.60 27.36
N GLY A 17 -51.04 3.14 28.40
CA GLY A 17 -49.94 3.89 29.00
C GLY A 17 -48.90 4.25 27.93
N PRO A 18 -48.20 5.38 28.08
CA PRO A 18 -47.18 5.78 27.10
C PRO A 18 -46.20 4.62 26.89
N PRO A 19 -45.76 4.37 25.65
CA PRO A 19 -44.85 3.26 25.35
C PRO A 19 -43.62 3.38 26.24
N ALA A 20 -43.26 2.30 26.94
CA ALA A 20 -42.09 2.26 27.79
C ALA A 20 -40.89 2.73 27.03
N TYR A 21 -40.19 3.74 27.55
CA TYR A 21 -38.90 4.23 26.94
C TYR A 21 -37.90 3.10 26.97
N VAL A 22 -37.60 2.54 25.79
CA VAL A 22 -36.52 1.59 25.60
C VAL A 22 -35.26 2.44 25.27
N PRO A 23 -34.29 2.52 26.17
CA PRO A 23 -33.07 3.27 25.88
C PRO A 23 -32.43 2.71 24.61
N PRO A 24 -31.95 3.57 23.70
CA PRO A 24 -31.27 3.10 22.51
C PRO A 24 -30.06 2.24 22.92
N PRO A 25 -29.81 1.12 22.24
CA PRO A 25 -28.69 0.25 22.56
C PRO A 25 -27.38 1.07 22.50
N LEU A 26 -26.51 0.91 23.52
CA LEU A 26 -25.20 1.58 23.62
C LEU A 26 -24.36 1.45 22.35
N PHE A 27 -24.59 0.38 21.58
CA PHE A 27 -24.01 0.13 20.26
C PHE A 27 -25.13 -0.13 19.24
N PRO A 28 -25.67 0.89 18.58
CA PRO A 28 -26.68 0.69 17.55
C PRO A 28 -26.07 -0.18 16.44
N ARG A 29 -26.79 -1.24 16.07
CA ARG A 29 -26.37 -2.10 14.96
C ARG A 29 -26.34 -1.25 13.68
N PRO A 30 -25.24 -1.24 12.94
CA PRO A 30 -25.18 -0.47 11.72
C PRO A 30 -26.25 -0.97 10.73
N GLU A 31 -26.98 -0.06 10.11
CA GLU A 31 -27.88 -0.40 9.01
C GLU A 31 -27.04 -0.88 7.83
N LEU A 32 -27.05 -2.18 7.58
CA LEU A 32 -26.25 -2.82 6.54
C LEU A 32 -27.14 -3.12 5.33
N PRO A 33 -26.63 -2.91 4.10
CA PRO A 33 -27.32 -3.30 2.87
C PRO A 33 -27.57 -4.81 2.87
N GLU A 34 -28.55 -5.25 2.06
CA GLU A 34 -28.78 -6.69 1.90
C GLU A 34 -27.63 -7.32 1.10
N PRO A 35 -27.00 -8.39 1.63
CA PRO A 35 -25.93 -9.07 0.92
C PRO A 35 -26.48 -9.77 -0.33
N PRO A 36 -25.80 -9.62 -1.48
CA PRO A 36 -26.21 -10.30 -2.71
C PRO A 36 -26.09 -11.82 -2.58
N ARG A 37 -26.98 -12.55 -3.27
CA ARG A 37 -27.03 -14.04 -3.19
C ARG A 37 -25.73 -14.72 -3.65
N TRP A 38 -24.99 -14.08 -4.54
CA TRP A 38 -23.71 -14.60 -5.05
C TRP A 38 -22.52 -14.37 -4.10
N LEU A 39 -22.67 -13.56 -3.04
CA LEU A 39 -21.57 -13.18 -2.16
C LEU A 39 -20.92 -14.39 -1.47
N LEU A 40 -21.72 -15.28 -0.87
CA LEU A 40 -21.16 -16.42 -0.15
C LEU A 40 -20.41 -17.41 -1.06
N PRO A 41 -20.96 -17.84 -2.22
CA PRO A 41 -20.21 -18.71 -3.12
C PRO A 41 -18.98 -18.02 -3.69
N ALA A 42 -19.04 -16.72 -4.00
CA ALA A 42 -17.88 -15.98 -4.47
C ALA A 42 -16.79 -15.84 -3.39
N ALA A 43 -17.18 -15.56 -2.12
CA ALA A 43 -16.25 -15.47 -1.01
C ALA A 43 -15.60 -16.84 -0.70
N ALA A 44 -16.37 -17.91 -0.76
CA ALA A 44 -15.84 -19.26 -0.62
C ALA A 44 -14.87 -19.61 -1.77
N GLY A 45 -15.24 -19.31 -3.02
CA GLY A 45 -14.38 -19.55 -4.18
C GLY A 45 -13.07 -18.76 -4.13
N ALA A 46 -13.12 -17.46 -3.81
CA ALA A 46 -11.94 -16.64 -3.65
C ALA A 46 -11.05 -17.09 -2.47
N GLY A 47 -11.67 -17.50 -1.36
CA GLY A 47 -10.96 -18.05 -0.21
C GLY A 47 -10.26 -19.38 -0.53
N VAL A 48 -10.93 -20.32 -1.22
CA VAL A 48 -10.32 -21.58 -1.68
C VAL A 48 -9.18 -21.30 -2.63
N PHE A 49 -9.36 -20.39 -3.59
CA PHE A 49 -8.31 -20.01 -4.52
C PHE A 49 -7.07 -19.46 -3.79
N ALA A 50 -7.27 -18.58 -2.82
CA ALA A 50 -6.17 -18.03 -2.01
C ALA A 50 -5.47 -19.10 -1.16
N ALA A 51 -6.24 -20.03 -0.58
CA ALA A 51 -5.71 -21.17 0.20
C ALA A 51 -4.86 -22.13 -0.65
N VAL A 52 -5.01 -22.10 -1.97
CA VAL A 52 -4.19 -22.89 -2.92
C VAL A 52 -3.05 -22.05 -3.51
N ALA A 53 -3.32 -20.77 -3.83
CA ALA A 53 -2.42 -19.94 -4.61
C ALA A 53 -1.38 -19.15 -3.78
N LEU A 54 -1.51 -19.06 -2.44
CA LEU A 54 -0.58 -18.27 -1.63
C LEU A 54 0.41 -19.09 -0.76
N PRO A 55 0.04 -20.27 -0.22
CA PRO A 55 0.94 -21.02 0.65
C PRO A 55 2.19 -21.51 -0.07
N GLU A 56 3.29 -21.66 0.70
CA GLU A 56 4.54 -22.29 0.27
C GLU A 56 5.21 -21.60 -0.95
N ALA A 57 4.83 -20.38 -1.25
CA ALA A 57 5.38 -19.61 -2.36
C ALA A 57 5.98 -18.30 -1.87
N GLN A 58 7.07 -17.90 -2.50
CA GLN A 58 7.60 -16.55 -2.38
C GLN A 58 6.64 -15.53 -3.06
N THR A 59 6.86 -14.25 -2.81
CA THR A 59 6.10 -13.17 -3.46
C THR A 59 6.17 -13.30 -4.99
N GLY A 60 5.01 -13.36 -5.66
CA GLY A 60 4.98 -13.63 -7.10
C GLY A 60 3.56 -13.67 -7.69
N LEU A 61 3.40 -14.47 -8.70
CA LEU A 61 2.17 -14.59 -9.51
C LEU A 61 0.92 -14.89 -8.67
N GLY A 62 1.04 -15.68 -7.60
CA GLY A 62 -0.10 -16.03 -6.72
C GLY A 62 -0.82 -14.82 -6.15
N ILE A 63 -0.08 -13.80 -5.71
CA ILE A 63 -0.66 -12.55 -5.17
C ILE A 63 -1.46 -11.83 -6.26
N VAL A 64 -0.91 -11.74 -7.48
CA VAL A 64 -1.56 -11.09 -8.62
C VAL A 64 -2.87 -11.81 -8.99
N LEU A 65 -2.82 -13.14 -9.03
CA LEU A 65 -3.99 -13.96 -9.36
C LEU A 65 -5.09 -13.83 -8.29
N VAL A 66 -4.73 -13.84 -6.99
CA VAL A 66 -5.68 -13.62 -5.90
C VAL A 66 -6.31 -12.23 -5.99
N ALA A 67 -5.51 -11.19 -6.28
CA ALA A 67 -6.05 -9.84 -6.48
C ALA A 67 -7.00 -9.77 -7.69
N MET A 68 -6.70 -10.46 -8.79
CA MET A 68 -7.59 -10.55 -9.95
C MET A 68 -8.90 -11.26 -9.60
N VAL A 69 -8.84 -12.38 -8.87
CA VAL A 69 -10.04 -13.10 -8.42
C VAL A 69 -10.89 -12.24 -7.50
N LEU A 70 -10.27 -11.52 -6.55
CA LEU A 70 -10.97 -10.57 -5.67
C LEU A 70 -11.68 -9.47 -6.47
N GLY A 71 -10.99 -8.87 -7.43
CA GLY A 71 -11.56 -7.83 -8.27
C GLY A 71 -12.69 -8.34 -9.17
N ALA A 72 -12.50 -9.49 -9.80
CA ALA A 72 -13.54 -10.12 -10.63
C ALA A 72 -14.78 -10.47 -9.80
N ALA A 73 -14.58 -11.01 -8.60
CA ALA A 73 -15.68 -11.34 -7.68
C ALA A 73 -16.41 -10.09 -7.15
N ALA A 74 -15.71 -8.97 -6.96
CA ALA A 74 -16.31 -7.71 -6.53
C ALA A 74 -16.97 -6.92 -7.69
N LEU A 75 -16.59 -7.21 -8.95
CA LEU A 75 -16.99 -6.45 -10.13
C LEU A 75 -18.51 -6.22 -10.26
N PRO A 76 -19.40 -7.23 -10.01
CA PRO A 76 -20.85 -7.01 -10.12
C PRO A 76 -21.39 -5.95 -9.14
N ALA A 77 -20.73 -5.75 -8.00
CA ALA A 77 -21.10 -4.71 -7.05
C ALA A 77 -20.57 -3.34 -7.49
N VAL A 78 -19.34 -3.29 -8.02
CA VAL A 78 -18.65 -2.05 -8.45
C VAL A 78 -19.28 -1.49 -9.74
N LEU A 79 -19.65 -2.32 -10.71
CA LEU A 79 -20.25 -1.91 -11.99
C LEU A 79 -21.49 -1.04 -11.84
N ARG A 80 -22.25 -1.21 -10.75
CA ARG A 80 -23.46 -0.42 -10.48
C ARG A 80 -23.20 1.09 -10.34
N ARG A 81 -21.96 1.46 -10.02
CA ARG A 81 -21.54 2.85 -9.72
C ARG A 81 -20.21 3.22 -10.35
N MET A 82 -19.90 2.60 -11.47
CA MET A 82 -18.62 2.77 -12.15
C MET A 82 -18.49 4.22 -12.65
N THR A 83 -17.40 4.86 -12.28
CA THR A 83 -17.02 6.19 -12.74
C THR A 83 -15.67 6.12 -13.46
N PRO A 84 -15.31 7.10 -14.31
CA PRO A 84 -13.95 7.13 -14.89
C PRO A 84 -12.84 7.04 -13.83
N TRP A 85 -13.05 7.67 -12.66
CA TRP A 85 -12.10 7.58 -11.55
C TRP A 85 -11.97 6.17 -10.98
N THR A 86 -13.08 5.43 -10.85
CA THR A 86 -13.07 4.01 -10.41
C THR A 86 -12.21 3.17 -11.35
N VAL A 87 -12.34 3.39 -12.66
CA VAL A 87 -11.56 2.64 -13.67
C VAL A 87 -10.08 2.98 -13.56
N VAL A 88 -9.73 4.27 -13.60
CA VAL A 88 -8.33 4.71 -13.62
C VAL A 88 -7.61 4.31 -12.32
N LEU A 89 -8.21 4.53 -11.15
CA LEU A 89 -7.63 4.13 -9.87
C LEU A 89 -7.55 2.61 -9.73
N GLY A 90 -8.56 1.88 -10.20
CA GLY A 90 -8.58 0.42 -10.20
C GLY A 90 -7.49 -0.17 -11.11
N LEU A 91 -7.33 0.33 -12.33
CA LEU A 91 -6.25 -0.10 -13.23
C LEU A 91 -4.87 0.20 -12.65
N THR A 92 -4.68 1.40 -12.06
CA THR A 92 -3.42 1.73 -11.39
C THR A 92 -3.16 0.81 -10.20
N ALA A 93 -4.18 0.48 -9.40
CA ALA A 93 -4.06 -0.48 -8.30
C ALA A 93 -3.59 -1.85 -8.78
N TYR A 94 -4.21 -2.38 -9.85
CA TYR A 94 -3.80 -3.67 -10.44
C TYR A 94 -2.41 -3.61 -11.05
N TRP A 95 -2.04 -2.52 -11.69
CA TRP A 95 -0.68 -2.34 -12.20
C TRP A 95 0.36 -2.38 -11.08
N LEU A 96 0.12 -1.69 -9.94
CA LEU A 96 1.02 -1.77 -8.79
C LEU A 96 1.12 -3.19 -8.21
N ILE A 97 -0.03 -3.86 -8.04
CA ILE A 97 -0.05 -5.24 -7.52
C ILE A 97 0.65 -6.21 -8.47
N SER A 98 0.52 -6.02 -9.80
CA SER A 98 1.16 -6.88 -10.80
C SER A 98 2.69 -6.84 -10.74
N MET A 99 3.26 -5.76 -10.20
CA MET A 99 4.71 -5.67 -9.98
C MET A 99 5.25 -6.76 -9.03
N ALA A 100 4.41 -7.36 -8.18
CA ALA A 100 4.80 -8.50 -7.34
C ALA A 100 5.22 -9.74 -8.15
N ALA A 101 4.74 -9.89 -9.39
CA ALA A 101 5.18 -10.96 -10.30
C ALA A 101 6.36 -10.53 -11.19
N VAL A 102 6.75 -9.27 -11.17
CA VAL A 102 7.80 -8.71 -12.05
C VAL A 102 9.07 -8.37 -11.26
N ARG A 103 8.91 -7.90 -10.03
CA ARG A 103 9.99 -7.43 -9.15
C ARG A 103 10.15 -8.34 -7.94
N ASP A 104 11.38 -8.51 -7.49
CA ASP A 104 11.75 -9.38 -6.37
C ASP A 104 12.21 -8.58 -5.13
N ALA A 105 12.52 -7.29 -5.31
CA ALA A 105 12.93 -6.41 -4.21
C ALA A 105 11.81 -6.25 -3.18
N ASP A 106 11.83 -7.02 -2.08
CA ASP A 106 10.77 -7.11 -1.07
C ASP A 106 10.32 -5.76 -0.52
N TRP A 107 11.27 -4.85 -0.22
CA TRP A 107 10.97 -3.52 0.30
C TRP A 107 10.09 -2.71 -0.66
N LEU A 108 10.33 -2.83 -1.97
CA LEU A 108 9.57 -2.13 -3.00
C LEU A 108 8.22 -2.82 -3.24
N VAL A 109 8.22 -4.14 -3.34
CA VAL A 109 6.99 -4.93 -3.56
C VAL A 109 6.00 -4.72 -2.41
N ALA A 110 6.45 -4.73 -1.16
CA ALA A 110 5.59 -4.44 0.00
C ALA A 110 4.92 -3.05 -0.10
N LEU A 111 5.69 -2.02 -0.48
CA LEU A 111 5.16 -0.66 -0.67
C LEU A 111 4.13 -0.61 -1.82
N LEU A 112 4.40 -1.28 -2.94
CA LEU A 112 3.50 -1.35 -4.09
C LEU A 112 2.19 -2.08 -3.77
N LEU A 113 2.25 -3.17 -3.00
CA LEU A 113 1.06 -3.90 -2.55
C LEU A 113 0.18 -3.05 -1.62
N VAL A 114 0.78 -2.34 -0.66
CA VAL A 114 0.05 -1.44 0.24
C VAL A 114 -0.58 -0.28 -0.55
N ALA A 115 0.17 0.35 -1.45
CA ALA A 115 -0.34 1.44 -2.29
C ALA A 115 -1.45 0.94 -3.25
N GLY A 116 -1.26 -0.23 -3.86
CA GLY A 116 -2.25 -0.86 -4.73
C GLY A 116 -3.54 -1.21 -3.97
N ALA A 117 -3.44 -1.76 -2.76
CA ALA A 117 -4.60 -2.05 -1.92
C ALA A 117 -5.37 -0.76 -1.53
N ALA A 118 -4.65 0.29 -1.15
CA ALA A 118 -5.25 1.58 -0.79
C ALA A 118 -5.95 2.25 -2.00
N LEU A 119 -5.32 2.21 -3.18
CA LEU A 119 -5.92 2.69 -4.43
C LEU A 119 -7.15 1.87 -4.84
N GLY A 120 -7.09 0.55 -4.70
CA GLY A 120 -8.21 -0.35 -4.93
C GLY A 120 -9.39 -0.06 -3.99
N ALA A 121 -9.12 0.14 -2.70
CA ALA A 121 -10.13 0.52 -1.72
C ALA A 121 -10.75 1.89 -2.06
N LEU A 122 -9.93 2.87 -2.45
CA LEU A 122 -10.42 4.18 -2.90
C LEU A 122 -11.27 4.07 -4.17
N ALA A 123 -10.85 3.25 -5.14
CA ALA A 123 -11.61 3.01 -6.37
C ALA A 123 -13.00 2.42 -6.08
N VAL A 124 -13.08 1.45 -5.18
CA VAL A 124 -14.34 0.78 -4.80
C VAL A 124 -15.24 1.67 -3.96
N SER A 125 -14.66 2.53 -3.10
CA SER A 125 -15.42 3.40 -2.20
C SER A 125 -16.20 4.50 -2.92
N GLY A 126 -15.74 4.92 -4.11
CA GLY A 126 -16.30 6.06 -4.86
C GLY A 126 -16.04 7.43 -4.22
N ALA A 127 -15.38 7.48 -3.07
CA ALA A 127 -15.04 8.70 -2.35
C ALA A 127 -13.92 9.51 -3.05
N GLY A 128 -13.62 10.71 -2.56
CA GLY A 128 -12.41 11.47 -2.93
C GLY A 128 -12.63 12.83 -3.56
N ALA A 129 -13.81 13.42 -3.48
CA ALA A 129 -14.01 14.83 -3.85
C ALA A 129 -13.28 15.79 -2.88
N GLY A 130 -12.91 15.30 -1.70
CA GLY A 130 -12.12 16.02 -0.69
C GLY A 130 -11.06 15.12 -0.05
N TRP A 131 -10.12 15.71 0.68
CA TRP A 131 -9.04 14.98 1.37
C TRP A 131 -9.55 13.94 2.38
N LEU A 132 -10.59 14.30 3.16
CA LEU A 132 -11.23 13.34 4.09
C LEU A 132 -11.86 12.18 3.34
N GLY A 133 -12.44 12.42 2.17
CA GLY A 133 -12.96 11.38 1.30
C GLY A 133 -11.88 10.45 0.79
N VAL A 134 -10.72 10.98 0.37
CA VAL A 134 -9.58 10.18 -0.07
C VAL A 134 -9.06 9.29 1.06
N ILE A 135 -8.84 9.86 2.26
CA ILE A 135 -8.35 9.09 3.41
C ILE A 135 -9.35 8.00 3.79
N ARG A 136 -10.62 8.36 3.98
CA ARG A 136 -11.68 7.39 4.32
C ARG A 136 -11.88 6.35 3.22
N GLY A 137 -11.80 6.76 1.96
CA GLY A 137 -11.88 5.86 0.82
C GLY A 137 -10.72 4.86 0.79
N GLY A 138 -9.49 5.33 0.97
CA GLY A 138 -8.29 4.47 1.00
C GLY A 138 -8.30 3.44 2.12
N VAL A 139 -8.84 3.78 3.30
CA VAL A 139 -8.97 2.86 4.44
C VAL A 139 -10.35 2.20 4.54
N SER A 140 -11.26 2.44 3.60
CA SER A 140 -12.66 2.02 3.65
C SER A 140 -12.84 0.52 3.82
N VAL A 141 -12.04 -0.28 3.13
CA VAL A 141 -12.08 -1.75 3.20
C VAL A 141 -11.64 -2.23 4.58
N LEU A 142 -10.60 -1.63 5.17
CA LEU A 142 -10.17 -1.96 6.54
C LEU A 142 -11.24 -1.61 7.56
N LEU A 143 -11.86 -0.45 7.45
CA LEU A 143 -12.96 -0.03 8.33
C LEU A 143 -14.21 -0.92 8.15
N ALA A 144 -14.41 -1.46 6.95
CA ALA A 144 -15.52 -2.37 6.67
C ALA A 144 -15.34 -3.76 7.29
N LEU A 145 -14.13 -4.16 7.69
CA LEU A 145 -13.90 -5.44 8.38
C LEU A 145 -14.69 -5.54 9.68
N GLY A 146 -14.87 -4.44 10.41
CA GLY A 146 -15.68 -4.40 11.64
C GLY A 146 -17.13 -4.88 11.43
N PRO A 147 -17.91 -4.29 10.51
CA PRO A 147 -19.31 -4.69 10.27
C PRO A 147 -19.49 -5.97 9.44
N VAL A 148 -18.43 -6.55 8.82
CA VAL A 148 -18.54 -7.77 8.00
C VAL A 148 -19.19 -8.95 8.73
N PRO A 149 -18.94 -9.28 10.01
CA PRO A 149 -19.58 -10.38 10.68
C PRO A 149 -21.12 -10.26 10.69
N TRP A 150 -21.65 -9.05 10.92
CA TRP A 150 -23.10 -8.81 10.88
C TRP A 150 -23.64 -8.84 9.45
N PHE A 151 -22.86 -8.40 8.47
CA PHE A 151 -23.21 -8.46 7.05
C PHE A 151 -23.32 -9.91 6.57
N LEU A 152 -22.41 -10.78 6.95
CA LEU A 152 -22.43 -12.20 6.61
C LEU A 152 -23.42 -13.02 7.45
N ALA A 153 -23.77 -12.57 8.65
CA ALA A 153 -24.70 -13.31 9.52
C ALA A 153 -26.10 -13.50 8.89
N LYS A 154 -26.59 -12.51 8.13
CA LYS A 154 -27.91 -12.60 7.47
C LYS A 154 -27.99 -13.75 6.44
N PRO A 155 -27.09 -13.87 5.46
CA PRO A 155 -27.14 -14.97 4.48
C PRO A 155 -26.78 -16.30 5.12
N MET A 156 -25.88 -16.34 6.12
CA MET A 156 -25.54 -17.57 6.85
C MET A 156 -26.74 -18.13 7.61
N LYS A 157 -27.53 -17.30 8.31
CA LYS A 157 -28.75 -17.73 8.98
C LYS A 157 -29.79 -18.30 8.00
N LYS A 158 -29.93 -17.72 6.80
CA LYS A 158 -30.82 -18.24 5.74
C LYS A 158 -30.38 -19.63 5.25
N LEU A 159 -29.08 -19.86 5.13
CA LEU A 159 -28.49 -21.16 4.75
C LEU A 159 -28.70 -22.20 5.85
N THR A 160 -28.42 -21.86 7.10
CA THR A 160 -28.62 -22.79 8.26
C THR A 160 -30.08 -23.11 8.52
N ALA A 161 -30.99 -22.15 8.31
CA ALA A 161 -32.43 -22.42 8.43
C ALA A 161 -32.98 -23.29 7.30
N ARG A 162 -32.40 -23.23 6.09
CA ARG A 162 -32.87 -24.02 4.93
C ARG A 162 -32.29 -25.45 4.89
N ARG A 163 -31.13 -25.69 5.46
CA ARG A 163 -30.52 -27.01 5.64
C ARG A 163 -30.42 -27.31 7.14
N ARG A 164 -30.90 -28.48 7.55
CA ARG A 164 -30.68 -29.02 8.90
C ARG A 164 -29.21 -29.44 9.08
N ILE A 165 -28.27 -28.48 8.88
CA ILE A 165 -26.82 -28.74 8.96
C ILE A 165 -26.39 -28.99 10.41
N MET A 166 -27.08 -28.38 11.38
CA MET A 166 -26.74 -28.50 12.80
C MET A 166 -26.77 -29.96 13.31
N PRO A 167 -27.79 -30.74 13.05
CA PRO A 167 -27.77 -32.16 13.45
C PRO A 167 -26.70 -32.97 12.73
N THR A 168 -26.38 -32.62 11.46
CA THR A 168 -25.31 -33.30 10.72
C THR A 168 -23.93 -32.96 11.31
N LEU A 169 -23.69 -31.69 11.68
CA LEU A 169 -22.44 -31.29 12.35
C LEU A 169 -22.27 -31.92 13.72
N VAL A 170 -23.35 -31.99 14.50
CA VAL A 170 -23.37 -32.68 15.82
C VAL A 170 -23.08 -34.17 15.63
N ALA A 171 -23.73 -34.82 14.67
CA ALA A 171 -23.50 -36.23 14.36
C ALA A 171 -22.04 -36.46 13.92
N LEU A 172 -21.48 -35.60 13.05
CA LEU A 172 -20.07 -35.67 12.62
C LEU A 172 -19.10 -35.48 13.79
N GLY A 173 -19.39 -34.52 14.70
CA GLY A 173 -18.61 -34.30 15.91
C GLY A 173 -18.62 -35.51 16.85
N ILE A 174 -19.79 -36.10 17.10
CA ILE A 174 -19.91 -37.31 17.92
C ILE A 174 -19.17 -38.48 17.27
N THR A 175 -19.27 -38.64 15.93
CA THR A 175 -18.55 -39.69 15.20
C THR A 175 -17.04 -39.50 15.31
N ALA A 176 -16.53 -38.27 15.16
CA ALA A 176 -15.11 -37.98 15.31
C ALA A 176 -14.60 -38.31 16.72
N VAL A 177 -15.36 -37.94 17.77
CA VAL A 177 -14.99 -38.27 19.16
C VAL A 177 -14.97 -39.76 19.38
N LEU A 178 -15.99 -40.48 18.90
CA LEU A 178 -16.05 -41.95 19.04
C LEU A 178 -14.88 -42.63 18.30
N LEU A 179 -14.57 -42.22 17.06
CA LEU A 179 -13.46 -42.78 16.31
C LEU A 179 -12.11 -42.46 16.99
N LEU A 180 -11.95 -41.27 17.58
CA LEU A 180 -10.78 -40.94 18.36
C LEU A 180 -10.63 -41.82 19.60
N VAL A 181 -11.67 -41.92 20.40
CA VAL A 181 -11.63 -42.70 21.67
C VAL A 181 -11.40 -44.19 21.38
N PHE A 182 -12.20 -44.78 20.49
CA PHE A 182 -12.07 -46.22 20.19
C PHE A 182 -10.78 -46.50 19.39
N GLY A 183 -10.38 -45.62 18.48
CA GLY A 183 -9.11 -45.73 17.76
C GLY A 183 -7.90 -45.77 18.70
N LEU A 184 -7.86 -44.85 19.68
CA LEU A 184 -6.79 -44.84 20.70
C LEU A 184 -6.82 -46.10 21.60
N LEU A 185 -8.02 -46.55 22.00
CA LEU A 185 -8.14 -47.79 22.80
C LEU A 185 -7.67 -49.01 22.02
N PHE A 186 -8.01 -49.17 20.75
CA PHE A 186 -7.56 -50.28 19.93
C PHE A 186 -6.07 -50.18 19.61
N ALA A 187 -5.53 -48.99 19.36
CA ALA A 187 -4.10 -48.78 19.18
C ALA A 187 -3.31 -49.12 20.45
N SER A 188 -3.85 -48.88 21.64
CA SER A 188 -3.21 -49.25 22.90
C SER A 188 -3.27 -50.77 23.20
N ALA A 189 -4.25 -51.49 22.61
CA ALA A 189 -4.44 -52.90 22.83
C ALA A 189 -3.69 -53.78 21.82
N ASP A 190 -3.44 -53.31 20.60
CA ASP A 190 -2.83 -54.09 19.52
C ASP A 190 -1.78 -53.25 18.75
N ALA A 191 -0.52 -53.70 18.77
CA ALA A 191 0.62 -53.04 18.13
C ALA A 191 0.48 -53.04 16.59
N VAL A 192 -0.16 -54.06 16.00
CA VAL A 192 -0.35 -54.10 14.53
C VAL A 192 -1.42 -53.08 14.14
N PHE A 193 -2.48 -52.99 14.90
CA PHE A 193 -3.50 -51.97 14.70
C PHE A 193 -2.91 -50.55 14.89
N ALA A 194 -2.07 -50.36 15.89
CA ALA A 194 -1.36 -49.10 16.12
C ALA A 194 -0.52 -48.68 14.90
N SER A 195 0.21 -49.60 14.29
CA SER A 195 1.02 -49.31 13.10
C SER A 195 0.19 -48.98 11.85
N TYR A 196 -0.99 -49.58 11.70
CA TYR A 196 -1.97 -49.24 10.66
C TYR A 196 -2.58 -47.85 10.91
N LEU A 197 -2.95 -47.56 12.17
CA LEU A 197 -3.53 -46.28 12.55
C LEU A 197 -2.51 -45.18 12.37
N GLU A 198 -1.23 -45.41 12.73
CA GLU A 198 -0.13 -44.47 12.49
C GLU A 198 0.05 -44.15 10.99
N ARG A 199 0.02 -45.17 10.12
CA ARG A 199 0.05 -44.98 8.65
C ARG A 199 -1.17 -44.23 8.11
N LEU A 200 -2.36 -44.43 8.69
CA LEU A 200 -3.59 -43.73 8.33
C LEU A 200 -3.65 -42.29 8.89
N THR A 201 -2.96 -42.06 10.01
CA THR A 201 -2.88 -40.76 10.67
C THR A 201 -1.61 -40.00 10.36
N THR A 202 -0.65 -40.59 9.61
CA THR A 202 0.44 -39.81 9.00
C THR A 202 -0.20 -38.74 8.16
N ALA A 203 -0.16 -37.52 8.69
CA ALA A 203 -0.77 -36.37 8.05
C ALA A 203 -0.11 -36.19 6.66
N PRO A 204 -0.88 -36.06 5.59
CA PRO A 204 -0.30 -35.70 4.30
C PRO A 204 0.48 -34.39 4.43
N ASP A 205 1.53 -34.20 3.63
CA ASP A 205 2.41 -33.02 3.67
C ASP A 205 1.63 -31.67 3.68
N TRP A 206 0.43 -31.65 3.07
CA TRP A 206 -0.44 -30.47 3.09
C TRP A 206 -1.08 -30.18 4.46
N ALA A 207 -1.07 -31.14 5.38
CA ALA A 207 -1.71 -30.94 6.71
C ALA A 207 -0.89 -30.00 7.59
N GLU A 208 0.41 -29.92 7.41
CA GLU A 208 1.30 -28.97 8.09
C GLU A 208 0.94 -27.53 7.69
N SER A 209 0.59 -27.28 6.43
CA SER A 209 0.17 -26.00 5.94
C SER A 209 -1.32 -25.70 6.11
N ALA A 210 -2.12 -26.68 6.58
CA ALA A 210 -3.58 -26.54 6.73
C ALA A 210 -4.00 -25.32 7.59
N PRO A 211 -3.37 -25.03 8.75
CA PRO A 211 -3.71 -23.84 9.53
C PRO A 211 -3.53 -22.54 8.73
N LEU A 212 -2.43 -22.42 8.00
CA LEU A 212 -2.15 -21.27 7.13
C LEU A 212 -3.18 -21.19 5.99
N ARG A 213 -3.53 -22.32 5.36
CA ARG A 213 -4.53 -22.38 4.29
C ARG A 213 -5.91 -21.95 4.77
N ILE A 214 -6.33 -22.41 5.96
CA ILE A 214 -7.60 -22.00 6.59
C ILE A 214 -7.57 -20.51 6.92
N PHE A 215 -6.49 -20.02 7.46
CA PHE A 215 -6.32 -18.60 7.76
C PHE A 215 -6.44 -17.75 6.49
N LEU A 216 -5.74 -18.09 5.42
CA LEU A 216 -5.79 -17.38 4.14
C LEU A 216 -7.18 -17.45 3.50
N PHE A 217 -7.85 -18.61 3.56
CA PHE A 217 -9.23 -18.75 3.14
C PHE A 217 -10.15 -17.76 3.86
N VAL A 218 -10.07 -17.70 5.20
CA VAL A 218 -10.92 -16.81 6.00
C VAL A 218 -10.59 -15.35 5.70
N VAL A 219 -9.31 -14.99 5.67
CA VAL A 219 -8.88 -13.61 5.43
C VAL A 219 -9.39 -13.12 4.07
N VAL A 220 -9.19 -13.89 3.00
CA VAL A 220 -9.59 -13.48 1.65
C VAL A 220 -11.12 -13.49 1.47
N ALA A 221 -11.83 -14.45 2.06
CA ALA A 221 -13.29 -14.48 2.06
C ALA A 221 -13.89 -13.25 2.79
N VAL A 222 -13.34 -12.90 3.96
CA VAL A 222 -13.74 -11.72 4.73
C VAL A 222 -13.36 -10.43 4.00
N LEU A 223 -12.18 -10.39 3.38
CA LEU A 223 -11.73 -9.25 2.57
C LEU A 223 -12.67 -9.00 1.39
N LEU A 224 -13.06 -10.05 0.66
CA LEU A 224 -14.05 -9.91 -0.42
C LEU A 224 -15.38 -9.39 0.10
N ALA A 225 -15.87 -9.90 1.24
CA ALA A 225 -17.10 -9.40 1.84
C ALA A 225 -17.00 -7.93 2.24
N ALA A 226 -15.84 -7.48 2.76
CA ALA A 226 -15.56 -6.08 3.07
C ALA A 226 -15.56 -5.20 1.81
N VAL A 227 -14.88 -5.63 0.74
CA VAL A 227 -14.85 -4.93 -0.56
C VAL A 227 -16.27 -4.78 -1.13
N VAL A 228 -17.07 -5.86 -1.13
CA VAL A 228 -18.45 -5.82 -1.60
C VAL A 228 -19.32 -4.93 -0.73
N LEU A 229 -19.14 -4.96 0.60
CA LEU A 229 -19.86 -4.08 1.52
C LEU A 229 -19.57 -2.60 1.22
N VAL A 230 -18.29 -2.24 0.99
CA VAL A 230 -17.89 -0.88 0.60
C VAL A 230 -18.51 -0.49 -0.75
N ALA A 231 -18.48 -1.38 -1.74
CA ALA A 231 -19.08 -1.13 -3.05
C ALA A 231 -20.60 -0.89 -2.97
N LEU A 232 -21.30 -1.58 -2.08
CA LEU A 232 -22.74 -1.42 -1.86
C LEU A 232 -23.09 -0.20 -1.01
N ARG A 233 -22.19 0.21 -0.12
CA ARG A 233 -22.37 1.38 0.77
C ARG A 233 -21.25 2.40 0.51
N PRO A 234 -21.40 3.24 -0.52
CA PRO A 234 -20.37 4.20 -0.85
C PRO A 234 -20.11 5.14 0.33
N VAL A 235 -18.86 5.48 0.48
CA VAL A 235 -18.44 6.48 1.44
C VAL A 235 -18.84 7.84 0.89
N ASN A 236 -19.86 8.46 1.48
CA ASN A 236 -20.18 9.85 1.16
C ASN A 236 -19.02 10.71 1.66
N ASP A 237 -18.55 11.61 0.80
CA ASP A 237 -17.57 12.61 1.22
C ASP A 237 -18.21 13.45 2.34
N PRO A 238 -17.61 13.49 3.54
CA PRO A 238 -18.15 14.33 4.59
C PRO A 238 -18.08 15.77 4.10
N VAL A 239 -19.23 16.45 4.11
CA VAL A 239 -19.25 17.90 4.00
C VAL A 239 -18.56 18.41 5.27
N GLY A 240 -17.25 18.67 5.18
CA GLY A 240 -16.51 19.24 6.29
C GLY A 240 -17.16 20.56 6.70
N PRO A 241 -17.17 20.91 7.99
CA PRO A 241 -17.61 22.22 8.39
C PRO A 241 -16.81 23.24 7.57
N GLU A 242 -17.50 24.21 6.95
CA GLU A 242 -16.84 25.32 6.26
C GLU A 242 -16.17 26.25 7.29
N THR A 243 -15.21 25.72 8.06
CA THR A 243 -14.41 26.47 9.02
C THR A 243 -13.36 27.30 8.28
N LYS A 244 -13.82 28.21 7.45
CA LYS A 244 -12.95 29.23 6.88
C LYS A 244 -12.89 30.41 7.82
N PHE A 245 -11.73 30.68 8.36
CA PHE A 245 -11.52 31.82 9.24
C PHE A 245 -11.39 33.10 8.41
N ALA A 246 -12.21 34.10 8.71
CA ALA A 246 -12.02 35.47 8.23
C ALA A 246 -10.87 36.08 9.07
N VAL A 247 -9.67 36.01 8.54
CA VAL A 247 -8.46 36.49 9.20
C VAL A 247 -8.07 37.84 8.61
N SER A 248 -7.60 38.75 9.45
CA SER A 248 -7.09 40.07 9.01
C SER A 248 -6.00 39.90 7.94
N ARG A 249 -5.99 40.79 6.95
CA ARG A 249 -5.07 40.77 5.82
C ARG A 249 -3.59 40.66 6.25
N SER A 250 -3.19 41.40 7.27
CA SER A 250 -1.81 41.41 7.78
C SER A 250 -1.36 40.05 8.34
N VAL A 251 -2.28 39.25 8.90
CA VAL A 251 -1.95 37.97 9.55
C VAL A 251 -1.49 36.90 8.57
N TRP A 252 -1.92 36.93 7.32
CA TRP A 252 -1.46 35.98 6.32
C TRP A 252 -0.48 36.57 5.29
N ILE A 253 -0.58 37.89 4.95
CA ILE A 253 0.34 38.52 4.01
C ILE A 253 1.75 38.61 4.57
N LEU A 254 1.90 39.09 5.81
CA LEU A 254 3.21 39.29 6.43
C LEU A 254 4.03 37.99 6.50
N PRO A 255 3.54 36.87 7.05
CA PRO A 255 4.32 35.62 7.10
C PRO A 255 4.57 35.03 5.71
N LEU A 256 3.58 35.06 4.79
CA LEU A 256 3.80 34.54 3.44
C LEU A 256 4.82 35.37 2.67
N THR A 257 4.83 36.69 2.80
CA THR A 257 5.82 37.56 2.16
C THR A 257 7.21 37.32 2.78
N ALA A 258 7.32 37.22 4.10
CA ALA A 258 8.58 36.93 4.78
C ALA A 258 9.18 35.59 4.34
N VAL A 259 8.35 34.53 4.27
CA VAL A 259 8.78 33.20 3.76
C VAL A 259 9.20 33.29 2.31
N ASN A 260 8.46 33.98 1.44
CA ASN A 260 8.83 34.16 0.04
C ASN A 260 10.18 34.90 -0.10
N LEU A 261 10.42 35.95 0.68
CA LEU A 261 11.70 36.67 0.68
C LEU A 261 12.85 35.77 1.15
N LEU A 262 12.63 34.97 2.18
CA LEU A 262 13.61 34.00 2.65
C LEU A 262 13.95 32.98 1.56
N PHE A 263 12.92 32.42 0.88
CA PHE A 263 13.14 31.48 -0.22
C PHE A 263 13.81 32.13 -1.41
N ALA A 264 13.44 33.36 -1.76
CA ALA A 264 14.07 34.09 -2.85
C ALA A 264 15.55 34.37 -2.55
N SER A 265 15.90 34.76 -1.31
CA SER A 265 17.29 34.94 -0.91
C SER A 265 18.09 33.62 -0.98
N PHE A 266 17.48 32.52 -0.50
CA PHE A 266 18.09 31.19 -0.57
C PHE A 266 18.31 30.75 -2.02
N VAL A 267 17.31 30.93 -2.90
CA VAL A 267 17.41 30.61 -4.33
C VAL A 267 18.48 31.46 -5.02
N ALA A 268 18.60 32.76 -4.68
CA ALA A 268 19.64 33.59 -5.21
C ALA A 268 21.06 33.07 -4.86
N VAL A 269 21.28 32.64 -3.62
CA VAL A 269 22.53 31.99 -3.20
C VAL A 269 22.75 30.68 -3.95
N GLN A 270 21.68 29.86 -4.16
CA GLN A 270 21.79 28.61 -4.91
C GLN A 270 22.17 28.84 -6.36
N ILE A 271 21.60 29.84 -7.01
CA ILE A 271 21.92 30.21 -8.40
C ILE A 271 23.41 30.66 -8.50
N THR A 272 23.90 31.49 -7.56
CA THR A 272 25.28 31.87 -7.55
C THR A 272 26.23 30.69 -7.32
N ALA A 273 25.86 29.73 -6.49
CA ALA A 273 26.64 28.51 -6.27
C ALA A 273 26.64 27.58 -7.51
N LEU A 274 25.50 27.46 -8.23
CA LEU A 274 25.40 26.66 -9.45
C LEU A 274 26.17 27.25 -10.63
N PHE A 275 26.17 28.56 -10.79
CA PHE A 275 26.84 29.25 -11.91
C PHE A 275 28.24 29.74 -11.57
N GLY A 276 28.59 29.84 -10.28
CA GLY A 276 29.92 30.35 -9.80
C GLY A 276 31.08 29.35 -9.92
N GLY A 277 30.77 28.09 -10.29
CA GLY A 277 31.76 27.02 -10.46
C GLY A 277 32.32 26.46 -9.15
N ASP A 278 33.01 25.32 -9.26
CA ASP A 278 33.54 24.53 -8.13
C ASP A 278 34.56 25.30 -7.26
N THR A 279 35.27 26.26 -7.86
CA THR A 279 36.31 27.05 -7.19
C THR A 279 35.75 28.02 -6.13
N LEU A 280 34.52 28.52 -6.30
CA LEU A 280 33.91 29.44 -5.34
C LEU A 280 33.46 28.72 -4.08
N VAL A 281 32.86 27.53 -4.26
CA VAL A 281 32.33 26.70 -3.17
C VAL A 281 33.47 26.13 -2.29
N LEU A 282 34.53 25.64 -2.92
CA LEU A 282 35.70 25.10 -2.21
C LEU A 282 36.45 26.17 -1.43
N ARG A 283 36.52 27.40 -1.95
CA ARG A 283 37.20 28.54 -1.27
C ARG A 283 36.39 29.13 -0.12
N THR A 284 35.05 29.08 -0.19
CA THR A 284 34.19 29.78 0.77
C THR A 284 33.77 28.88 1.94
N ALA A 285 33.59 27.57 1.72
CA ALA A 285 33.05 26.66 2.73
C ALA A 285 34.10 25.70 3.34
N GLY A 286 35.28 25.53 2.75
CA GLY A 286 36.32 24.63 3.24
C GLY A 286 35.94 23.15 3.24
N LEU A 287 34.83 22.81 2.58
CA LEU A 287 34.25 21.45 2.54
C LEU A 287 34.71 20.70 1.30
N THR A 288 34.89 19.40 1.42
CA THR A 288 35.07 18.57 0.23
C THR A 288 33.77 18.56 -0.59
N TYR A 289 33.88 18.36 -1.89
CA TYR A 289 32.74 18.32 -2.82
C TYR A 289 31.66 17.31 -2.39
N ALA A 290 32.12 16.19 -1.84
CA ALA A 290 31.24 15.13 -1.31
C ALA A 290 30.47 15.55 -0.05
N GLU A 291 31.11 16.29 0.85
CA GLU A 291 30.47 16.80 2.06
C GLU A 291 29.44 17.87 1.72
N TYR A 292 29.75 18.77 0.77
CA TYR A 292 28.81 19.76 0.28
C TYR A 292 27.57 19.12 -0.38
N ALA A 293 27.76 18.09 -1.20
CA ALA A 293 26.66 17.39 -1.86
C ALA A 293 25.77 16.62 -0.85
N ARG A 294 26.37 16.12 0.25
CA ARG A 294 25.67 15.37 1.29
C ARG A 294 24.96 16.26 2.32
N GLN A 295 25.52 17.46 2.59
CA GLN A 295 24.94 18.39 3.56
C GLN A 295 23.68 19.06 3.03
N GLY A 296 22.63 19.07 3.86
CA GLY A 296 21.43 19.86 3.62
C GLY A 296 20.40 19.24 2.68
N PHE A 297 20.68 18.12 2.02
CA PHE A 297 19.76 17.54 1.05
C PHE A 297 18.41 17.10 1.69
N PHE A 298 18.45 16.36 2.80
CA PHE A 298 17.24 15.94 3.52
C PHE A 298 16.42 17.13 4.01
N GLN A 299 17.11 18.19 4.44
CA GLN A 299 16.46 19.43 4.88
C GLN A 299 15.66 20.08 3.73
N LEU A 300 16.17 20.07 2.51
CA LEU A 300 15.47 20.62 1.35
C LEU A 300 14.20 19.84 1.02
N VAL A 301 14.22 18.52 1.16
CA VAL A 301 13.01 17.67 1.02
C VAL A 301 12.00 17.98 2.12
N VAL A 302 12.44 18.07 3.36
CA VAL A 302 11.58 18.41 4.51
C VAL A 302 10.97 19.80 4.33
N VAL A 303 11.76 20.80 3.93
CA VAL A 303 11.28 22.16 3.63
C VAL A 303 10.20 22.13 2.55
N SER A 304 10.38 21.31 1.50
CA SER A 304 9.39 21.19 0.43
C SER A 304 8.07 20.60 0.93
N VAL A 305 8.12 19.61 1.84
CA VAL A 305 6.92 19.06 2.49
C VAL A 305 6.23 20.12 3.35
N PHE A 306 6.98 20.93 4.10
CA PHE A 306 6.41 22.04 4.88
C PHE A 306 5.73 23.08 3.98
N VAL A 307 6.31 23.40 2.83
CA VAL A 307 5.70 24.32 1.87
C VAL A 307 4.37 23.77 1.35
N LEU A 308 4.29 22.48 1.00
CA LEU A 308 3.03 21.83 0.65
C LEU A 308 2.01 21.93 1.79
N GLY A 309 2.46 21.74 3.04
CA GLY A 309 1.64 21.94 4.24
C GLY A 309 1.10 23.36 4.36
N ILE A 310 1.96 24.38 4.20
CA ILE A 310 1.58 25.80 4.22
C ILE A 310 0.54 26.09 3.13
N VAL A 311 0.77 25.63 1.90
CA VAL A 311 -0.15 25.83 0.78
C VAL A 311 -1.48 25.15 1.05
N ALA A 312 -1.48 23.92 1.57
CA ALA A 312 -2.68 23.18 1.93
C ALA A 312 -3.48 23.90 3.01
N VAL A 313 -2.83 24.30 4.12
CA VAL A 313 -3.45 25.02 5.23
C VAL A 313 -3.99 26.38 4.79
N ALA A 314 -3.18 27.18 4.09
CA ALA A 314 -3.60 28.49 3.60
C ALA A 314 -4.79 28.39 2.64
N SER A 315 -4.77 27.44 1.70
CA SER A 315 -5.85 27.24 0.73
C SER A 315 -7.15 26.71 1.36
N ALA A 316 -7.05 25.92 2.43
CA ALA A 316 -8.19 25.32 3.14
C ALA A 316 -8.83 26.25 4.15
N LEU A 317 -8.03 26.96 4.95
CA LEU A 317 -8.50 27.69 6.13
C LEU A 317 -8.76 29.18 5.87
N LEU A 318 -8.06 29.81 4.90
CA LEU A 318 -8.22 31.25 4.70
C LEU A 318 -9.48 31.58 3.89
N ARG A 319 -10.36 32.39 4.50
CA ARG A 319 -11.48 33.05 3.83
C ARG A 319 -11.03 34.43 3.36
N VAL A 320 -10.64 34.51 2.11
CA VAL A 320 -10.11 35.75 1.51
C VAL A 320 -11.16 36.37 0.62
N GLU A 321 -11.33 37.71 0.67
CA GLU A 321 -12.21 38.46 -0.17
C GLU A 321 -11.86 38.28 -1.66
N ARG A 322 -12.86 38.42 -2.56
CA ARG A 322 -12.68 38.18 -3.99
C ARG A 322 -11.56 39.04 -4.60
N ARG A 323 -11.38 40.26 -4.09
CA ARG A 323 -10.36 41.21 -4.53
C ARG A 323 -8.92 40.79 -4.14
N GLU A 324 -8.75 40.00 -3.07
CA GLU A 324 -7.46 39.59 -2.52
C GLU A 324 -7.07 38.16 -2.92
N ARG A 325 -7.96 37.41 -3.58
CA ARG A 325 -7.69 36.00 -3.96
C ARG A 325 -6.51 35.88 -4.91
N TRP A 326 -6.35 36.84 -5.81
CA TRP A 326 -5.22 36.85 -6.74
C TRP A 326 -3.89 37.07 -6.02
N LEU A 327 -3.85 37.91 -4.97
CA LEU A 327 -2.65 38.17 -4.18
C LEU A 327 -2.25 36.91 -3.37
N LEU A 328 -3.20 36.24 -2.75
CA LEU A 328 -2.95 34.96 -2.08
C LEU A 328 -2.43 33.92 -3.07
N ALA A 329 -3.06 33.81 -4.24
CA ALA A 329 -2.62 32.87 -5.28
C ALA A 329 -1.23 33.21 -5.82
N ALA A 330 -0.91 34.49 -5.97
CA ALA A 330 0.41 34.95 -6.40
C ALA A 330 1.50 34.62 -5.37
N LEU A 331 1.25 34.88 -4.07
CA LEU A 331 2.21 34.56 -3.01
C LEU A 331 2.41 33.05 -2.86
N LEU A 332 1.34 32.25 -2.87
CA LEU A 332 1.45 30.80 -2.80
C LEU A 332 2.07 30.22 -4.08
N GLY A 333 1.74 30.77 -5.25
CA GLY A 333 2.31 30.38 -6.53
C GLY A 333 3.80 30.69 -6.61
N LEU A 334 4.22 31.87 -6.15
CA LEU A 334 5.64 32.27 -6.07
C LEU A 334 6.41 31.30 -5.13
N LEU A 335 5.83 31.00 -3.95
CA LEU A 335 6.45 30.08 -3.00
C LEU A 335 6.62 28.68 -3.62
N CYS A 336 5.60 28.16 -4.32
CA CYS A 336 5.69 26.90 -5.06
C CYS A 336 6.76 26.95 -6.15
N GLY A 337 6.83 28.03 -6.94
CA GLY A 337 7.84 28.21 -7.98
C GLY A 337 9.26 28.22 -7.42
N LEU A 338 9.50 28.99 -6.34
CA LEU A 338 10.79 29.03 -5.66
C LEU A 338 11.17 27.64 -5.10
N THR A 339 10.19 26.92 -4.54
CA THR A 339 10.42 25.55 -4.03
C THR A 339 10.78 24.58 -5.17
N MET A 340 10.19 24.71 -6.35
CA MET A 340 10.57 23.90 -7.52
C MET A 340 12.03 24.17 -7.94
N VAL A 341 12.51 25.41 -7.85
CA VAL A 341 13.92 25.72 -8.09
C VAL A 341 14.82 25.09 -7.03
N VAL A 342 14.41 25.11 -5.77
CA VAL A 342 15.13 24.44 -4.68
C VAL A 342 15.20 22.92 -4.93
N LEU A 343 14.10 22.28 -5.35
CA LEU A 343 14.06 20.85 -5.69
C LEU A 343 14.98 20.53 -6.89
N ALA A 344 14.98 21.38 -7.93
CA ALA A 344 15.87 21.22 -9.07
C ALA A 344 17.36 21.31 -8.66
N SER A 345 17.70 22.24 -7.77
CA SER A 345 19.05 22.34 -7.20
C SER A 345 19.41 21.11 -6.35
N ALA A 346 18.48 20.61 -5.55
CA ALA A 346 18.68 19.38 -4.77
C ALA A 346 18.92 18.16 -5.67
N LEU A 347 18.15 18.04 -6.77
CA LEU A 347 18.33 16.97 -7.75
C LEU A 347 19.70 17.06 -8.44
N HIS A 348 20.11 18.26 -8.85
CA HIS A 348 21.43 18.47 -9.45
C HIS A 348 22.57 18.04 -8.50
N ARG A 349 22.52 18.43 -7.23
CA ARG A 349 23.50 18.00 -6.22
C ARG A 349 23.50 16.49 -6.02
N MET A 350 22.31 15.85 -6.01
CA MET A 350 22.21 14.41 -5.88
C MET A 350 22.82 13.69 -7.08
N ASN A 351 22.63 14.21 -8.30
CA ASN A 351 23.24 13.64 -9.51
C ASN A 351 24.77 13.70 -9.42
N LEU A 352 25.34 14.85 -9.07
CA LEU A 352 26.80 14.98 -8.87
C LEU A 352 27.33 14.00 -7.81
N TYR A 353 26.57 13.79 -6.75
CA TYR A 353 26.95 12.83 -5.72
C TYR A 353 26.86 11.37 -6.20
N THR A 354 25.86 11.03 -7.00
CA THR A 354 25.72 9.69 -7.58
C THR A 354 26.76 9.39 -8.64
N ASP A 355 27.17 10.38 -9.43
CA ASP A 355 28.23 10.26 -10.43
C ASP A 355 29.59 9.96 -9.78
N ALA A 356 29.86 10.49 -8.59
CA ALA A 356 31.09 10.27 -7.86
C ALA A 356 31.13 8.97 -7.03
N TYR A 357 29.99 8.53 -6.49
CA TYR A 357 29.91 7.44 -5.49
C TYR A 357 28.99 6.29 -5.88
N GLY A 358 28.40 6.29 -7.05
CA GLY A 358 27.41 5.31 -7.49
C GLY A 358 26.05 5.50 -6.80
N LEU A 359 25.05 4.80 -7.30
CA LEU A 359 23.70 4.77 -6.72
C LEU A 359 23.63 3.85 -5.48
N SER A 360 22.69 4.16 -4.59
CA SER A 360 22.19 3.25 -3.57
C SER A 360 20.66 3.28 -3.59
N ARG A 361 20.00 2.27 -3.00
CA ARG A 361 18.52 2.24 -2.86
C ARG A 361 17.99 3.56 -2.30
N LEU A 362 18.63 4.08 -1.24
CA LEU A 362 18.25 5.34 -0.61
C LEU A 362 18.38 6.53 -1.58
N ARG A 363 19.51 6.67 -2.28
CA ARG A 363 19.75 7.79 -3.20
C ARG A 363 18.75 7.79 -4.36
N LEU A 364 18.51 6.63 -4.95
CA LEU A 364 17.54 6.49 -6.02
C LEU A 364 16.09 6.77 -5.56
N SER A 365 15.71 6.28 -4.37
CA SER A 365 14.39 6.58 -3.77
C SER A 365 14.21 8.07 -3.51
N VAL A 366 15.28 8.74 -3.11
CA VAL A 366 15.27 10.17 -2.87
C VAL A 366 15.16 10.96 -4.18
N GLN A 367 15.87 10.58 -5.24
CA GLN A 367 15.70 11.18 -6.56
C GLN A 367 14.25 11.04 -7.05
N ALA A 368 13.68 9.85 -6.92
CA ALA A 368 12.28 9.59 -7.25
C ALA A 368 11.31 10.46 -6.43
N THR A 369 11.61 10.65 -5.13
CA THR A 369 10.82 11.53 -4.24
C THR A 369 10.87 12.99 -4.67
N VAL A 370 12.02 13.48 -5.11
CA VAL A 370 12.15 14.85 -5.61
C VAL A 370 11.34 15.05 -6.90
N TRP A 371 11.39 14.12 -7.83
CA TRP A 371 10.56 14.15 -9.04
C TRP A 371 9.07 14.11 -8.71
N TRP A 372 8.67 13.24 -7.79
CA TRP A 372 7.29 13.16 -7.31
C TRP A 372 6.83 14.46 -6.65
N LEU A 373 7.63 15.07 -5.75
CA LEU A 373 7.33 16.36 -5.15
C LEU A 373 7.19 17.46 -6.21
N GLY A 374 8.08 17.49 -7.20
CA GLY A 374 7.98 18.41 -8.33
C GLY A 374 6.67 18.30 -9.09
N ALA A 375 6.21 17.05 -9.34
CA ALA A 375 4.91 16.81 -9.97
C ALA A 375 3.74 17.27 -9.07
N LEU A 376 3.84 17.09 -7.75
CA LEU A 376 2.83 17.61 -6.82
C LEU A 376 2.76 19.13 -6.81
N PHE A 377 3.91 19.83 -6.83
CA PHE A 377 3.93 21.29 -6.93
C PHE A 377 3.34 21.78 -8.25
N ALA A 378 3.63 21.10 -9.36
CA ALA A 378 3.01 21.42 -10.65
C ALA A 378 1.47 21.25 -10.62
N LEU A 379 0.97 20.19 -9.99
CA LEU A 379 -0.47 19.99 -9.79
C LEU A 379 -1.10 21.06 -8.91
N VAL A 380 -0.44 21.48 -7.85
CA VAL A 380 -0.90 22.53 -6.94
C VAL A 380 -0.94 23.88 -7.66
N LEU A 381 0.07 24.19 -8.45
CA LEU A 381 0.09 25.40 -9.30
C LEU A 381 -1.05 25.39 -10.32
N LEU A 382 -1.27 24.25 -10.99
CA LEU A 382 -2.37 24.06 -11.93
C LEU A 382 -3.73 24.25 -11.23
N ALA A 383 -3.91 23.66 -10.05
CA ALA A 383 -5.12 23.82 -9.26
C ALA A 383 -5.35 25.26 -8.83
N GLY A 384 -4.29 26.00 -8.48
CA GLY A 384 -4.33 27.43 -8.20
C GLY A 384 -4.82 28.24 -9.41
N ALA A 385 -4.27 27.97 -10.60
CA ALA A 385 -4.67 28.59 -11.85
C ALA A 385 -6.15 28.29 -12.23
N VAL A 386 -6.56 27.02 -12.08
CA VAL A 386 -7.94 26.59 -12.31
C VAL A 386 -8.91 27.28 -11.34
N ARG A 387 -8.52 27.44 -10.08
CA ARG A 387 -9.34 28.14 -9.08
C ARG A 387 -9.49 29.64 -9.38
N LEU A 388 -8.44 30.28 -9.90
CA LEU A 388 -8.50 31.69 -10.34
C LEU A 388 -9.47 31.85 -11.53
N SER A 389 -9.57 30.86 -12.42
CA SER A 389 -10.55 30.86 -13.52
C SER A 389 -11.99 30.57 -13.08
N GLY A 390 -12.24 30.42 -11.77
CA GLY A 390 -13.57 30.20 -11.20
C GLY A 390 -14.06 28.74 -11.25
N ARG A 391 -13.20 27.80 -11.67
CA ARG A 391 -13.54 26.36 -11.71
C ARG A 391 -13.25 25.66 -10.39
N GLY A 392 -14.01 24.59 -10.10
CA GLY A 392 -13.83 23.79 -8.89
C GLY A 392 -12.56 22.94 -8.94
N THR A 393 -11.93 22.74 -7.78
CA THR A 393 -10.68 21.94 -7.61
C THR A 393 -10.90 20.60 -6.92
N GLY A 394 -12.14 20.08 -6.89
CA GLY A 394 -12.47 18.79 -6.27
C GLY A 394 -11.78 17.56 -6.92
N TRP A 395 -11.20 17.72 -8.10
CA TRP A 395 -10.39 16.69 -8.77
C TRP A 395 -9.00 16.52 -8.15
N LEU A 396 -8.46 17.57 -7.50
CA LEU A 396 -7.06 17.62 -7.04
C LEU A 396 -6.68 16.47 -6.08
N PRO A 397 -7.44 16.14 -5.02
CA PRO A 397 -7.06 15.07 -4.12
C PRO A 397 -6.93 13.70 -4.81
N ARG A 398 -7.89 13.37 -5.69
CA ARG A 398 -7.85 12.13 -6.48
C ARG A 398 -6.66 12.10 -7.43
N THR A 399 -6.36 13.22 -8.09
CA THR A 399 -5.23 13.32 -9.03
C THR A 399 -3.89 13.21 -8.30
N ILE A 400 -3.75 13.78 -7.11
CA ILE A 400 -2.53 13.62 -6.31
C ILE A 400 -2.29 12.15 -5.97
N VAL A 401 -3.34 11.44 -5.52
CA VAL A 401 -3.22 10.01 -5.20
C VAL A 401 -2.92 9.19 -6.45
N LEU A 402 -3.55 9.49 -7.58
CA LEU A 402 -3.26 8.85 -8.86
C LEU A 402 -1.80 9.07 -9.28
N VAL A 403 -1.31 10.32 -9.24
CA VAL A 403 0.08 10.65 -9.59
C VAL A 403 1.06 9.97 -8.64
N THR A 404 0.72 9.83 -7.36
CA THR A 404 1.54 9.08 -6.40
C THR A 404 1.61 7.61 -6.78
N GLY A 405 0.49 6.97 -7.13
CA GLY A 405 0.47 5.58 -7.61
C GLY A 405 1.26 5.41 -8.90
N LEU A 406 1.09 6.31 -9.87
CA LEU A 406 1.83 6.29 -11.13
C LEU A 406 3.34 6.49 -10.90
N ALA A 407 3.74 7.40 -10.01
CA ALA A 407 5.15 7.61 -9.68
C ALA A 407 5.79 6.37 -9.04
N LEU A 408 5.08 5.71 -8.11
CA LEU A 408 5.54 4.45 -7.51
C LEU A 408 5.67 3.32 -8.55
N GLY A 409 4.68 3.15 -9.42
CA GLY A 409 4.74 2.15 -10.49
C GLY A 409 5.85 2.42 -11.48
N THR A 410 6.04 3.68 -11.88
CA THR A 410 7.16 4.10 -12.73
C THR A 410 8.51 3.84 -12.06
N PHE A 411 8.63 4.14 -10.77
CA PHE A 411 9.83 3.83 -9.98
C PHE A 411 10.13 2.32 -9.98
N ALA A 412 9.10 1.48 -9.83
CA ALA A 412 9.25 0.02 -9.93
C ALA A 412 9.69 -0.41 -11.34
N MET A 413 9.19 0.24 -12.40
CA MET A 413 9.59 -0.05 -13.79
C MET A 413 11.05 0.30 -14.08
N VAL A 414 11.60 1.35 -13.43
CA VAL A 414 13.02 1.74 -13.54
C VAL A 414 13.95 0.66 -13.00
N ASN A 415 13.45 -0.28 -12.20
CA ASN A 415 14.21 -1.40 -11.65
C ASN A 415 15.36 -0.93 -10.73
N PRO A 416 15.06 -0.48 -9.50
CA PRO A 416 16.03 0.15 -8.61
C PRO A 416 17.26 -0.70 -8.33
N ASP A 417 17.09 -1.99 -8.03
CA ASP A 417 18.19 -2.87 -7.63
C ASP A 417 19.14 -3.14 -8.81
N LEU A 418 18.62 -3.26 -10.03
CA LEU A 418 19.45 -3.35 -11.24
C LEU A 418 20.27 -2.07 -11.46
N GLN A 419 19.62 -0.88 -11.34
CA GLN A 419 20.29 0.40 -11.50
C GLN A 419 21.40 0.61 -10.47
N VAL A 420 21.12 0.23 -9.22
CA VAL A 420 22.12 0.25 -8.15
C VAL A 420 23.29 -0.65 -8.49
N ALA A 421 23.03 -1.91 -8.86
CA ALA A 421 24.11 -2.85 -9.21
C ALA A 421 24.94 -2.35 -10.38
N GLN A 422 24.31 -1.87 -11.48
CA GLN A 422 25.02 -1.34 -12.65
C GLN A 422 25.94 -0.16 -12.30
N THR A 423 25.42 0.83 -11.58
CA THR A 423 26.21 2.02 -11.24
C THR A 423 27.31 1.73 -10.23
N GLN A 424 27.13 0.81 -9.30
CA GLN A 424 28.18 0.41 -8.37
C GLN A 424 29.32 -0.31 -9.08
N VAL A 425 29.02 -1.19 -10.04
CA VAL A 425 30.01 -1.89 -10.86
C VAL A 425 30.78 -0.91 -11.74
N GLU A 426 30.10 0.04 -12.39
CA GLU A 426 30.68 1.00 -13.33
C GLU A 426 31.52 2.09 -12.63
N VAL A 427 31.02 2.68 -11.53
CA VAL A 427 31.63 3.87 -10.91
C VAL A 427 32.70 3.50 -9.88
N ARG A 428 32.43 2.52 -9.01
CA ARG A 428 33.37 2.15 -7.94
C ARG A 428 34.44 1.17 -8.36
N GLY A 429 34.14 0.37 -9.38
CA GLY A 429 35.01 -0.72 -9.79
C GLY A 429 35.16 -1.79 -8.69
N VAL A 430 35.90 -2.84 -9.00
CA VAL A 430 36.02 -4.04 -8.19
C VAL A 430 36.68 -3.82 -6.82
N THR A 431 37.57 -2.85 -6.69
CA THR A 431 38.41 -2.65 -5.49
C THR A 431 37.74 -1.87 -4.36
N LYS A 432 36.65 -1.14 -4.64
CA LYS A 432 35.94 -0.27 -3.67
C LYS A 432 34.47 -0.67 -3.49
N MET A 433 34.12 -1.83 -3.99
CA MET A 433 32.75 -2.35 -3.98
C MET A 433 32.41 -2.90 -2.59
N ASP A 434 31.22 -2.59 -2.11
CA ASP A 434 30.65 -3.16 -0.89
C ASP A 434 29.92 -4.45 -1.26
N SER A 435 30.61 -5.57 -1.09
CA SER A 435 30.10 -6.90 -1.46
C SER A 435 28.86 -7.29 -0.65
N ASP A 436 28.85 -6.95 0.64
CA ASP A 436 27.73 -7.29 1.54
C ASP A 436 26.47 -6.56 1.11
N TYR A 437 26.59 -5.25 0.80
CA TYR A 437 25.47 -4.46 0.29
C TYR A 437 24.95 -4.98 -1.06
N LEU A 438 25.84 -5.42 -1.95
CA LEU A 438 25.44 -5.96 -3.25
C LEU A 438 24.81 -7.35 -3.12
N GLY A 439 25.24 -8.15 -2.14
CA GLY A 439 24.66 -9.45 -1.81
C GLY A 439 23.23 -9.39 -1.30
N ASP A 440 22.82 -8.25 -0.71
CA ASP A 440 21.46 -7.99 -0.23
C ASP A 440 20.49 -7.46 -1.30
N LEU A 441 20.95 -7.30 -2.55
CA LEU A 441 20.08 -6.86 -3.64
C LEU A 441 19.14 -7.98 -4.09
N GLY A 442 18.01 -7.60 -4.70
CA GLY A 442 17.07 -8.54 -5.30
C GLY A 442 17.64 -9.28 -6.52
N ALA A 443 16.91 -10.29 -6.98
CA ALA A 443 17.28 -11.08 -8.16
C ALA A 443 17.51 -10.23 -9.42
N GLU A 444 16.90 -9.04 -9.47
CA GLU A 444 17.09 -8.06 -10.54
C GLU A 444 18.54 -7.61 -10.74
N ALA A 445 19.36 -7.68 -9.70
CA ALA A 445 20.75 -7.26 -9.74
C ALA A 445 21.65 -8.26 -10.48
N VAL A 446 21.24 -9.52 -10.60
CA VAL A 446 22.05 -10.61 -11.21
C VAL A 446 22.61 -10.24 -12.59
N PRO A 447 21.85 -9.68 -13.55
CA PRO A 447 22.40 -9.34 -14.86
C PRO A 447 23.53 -8.31 -14.85
N ALA A 448 23.59 -7.44 -13.85
CA ALA A 448 24.66 -6.49 -13.68
C ALA A 448 25.87 -7.09 -12.96
N LEU A 449 25.60 -7.88 -11.92
CA LEU A 449 26.62 -8.55 -11.10
C LEU A 449 27.32 -9.69 -11.86
N ASP A 450 26.66 -10.31 -12.83
CA ASP A 450 27.24 -11.33 -13.70
C ASP A 450 28.41 -10.81 -14.57
N ARG A 451 28.53 -9.50 -14.76
CA ARG A 451 29.62 -8.84 -15.49
C ARG A 451 30.88 -8.65 -14.67
N LEU A 452 30.85 -8.93 -13.38
CA LEU A 452 31.99 -8.82 -12.50
C LEU A 452 33.07 -9.84 -12.89
N PRO A 453 34.38 -9.51 -12.70
CA PRO A 453 35.45 -10.48 -12.82
C PRO A 453 35.41 -11.50 -11.67
N GLU A 454 35.97 -12.69 -11.91
CA GLU A 454 36.20 -13.67 -10.85
C GLU A 454 37.40 -13.22 -9.98
N PRO A 455 37.43 -13.51 -8.65
CA PRO A 455 36.42 -14.27 -7.89
C PRO A 455 35.22 -13.45 -7.36
N GLN A 456 35.22 -12.14 -7.51
CA GLN A 456 34.21 -11.24 -6.93
C GLN A 456 32.78 -11.56 -7.44
N ARG A 457 32.67 -11.93 -8.73
CA ARG A 457 31.41 -12.37 -9.31
C ARG A 457 30.80 -13.53 -8.50
N SER A 458 31.58 -14.59 -8.30
CA SER A 458 31.09 -15.77 -7.60
C SER A 458 30.76 -15.49 -6.14
N CYS A 459 31.53 -14.64 -5.47
CA CYS A 459 31.29 -14.28 -4.07
C CYS A 459 29.98 -13.51 -3.91
N VAL A 460 29.78 -12.43 -4.65
CA VAL A 460 28.58 -11.59 -4.55
C VAL A 460 27.33 -12.36 -5.01
N LEU A 461 27.43 -13.11 -6.11
CA LEU A 461 26.29 -13.88 -6.61
C LEU A 461 25.90 -15.02 -5.67
N ALA A 462 26.83 -15.63 -4.93
CA ALA A 462 26.51 -16.65 -3.93
C ALA A 462 25.59 -16.10 -2.82
N ASP A 463 25.81 -14.86 -2.40
CA ASP A 463 24.97 -14.19 -1.40
C ASP A 463 23.61 -13.81 -1.98
N VAL A 464 23.55 -13.26 -3.19
CA VAL A 464 22.28 -12.96 -3.90
C VAL A 464 21.45 -14.23 -4.11
N ILE A 465 22.08 -15.35 -4.52
CA ILE A 465 21.40 -16.65 -4.71
C ILE A 465 20.77 -17.10 -3.40
N ARG A 466 21.51 -17.03 -2.29
CA ARG A 466 21.04 -17.43 -0.96
C ARG A 466 19.91 -16.53 -0.46
N ALA A 467 20.09 -15.21 -0.58
CA ALA A 467 19.12 -14.23 -0.11
C ALA A 467 17.77 -14.33 -0.84
N ASN A 468 17.79 -14.61 -2.14
CA ASN A 468 16.58 -14.63 -2.99
C ASN A 468 16.10 -16.06 -3.33
N GLY A 469 16.72 -17.11 -2.76
CA GLY A 469 16.32 -18.51 -2.97
C GLY A 469 16.41 -18.94 -4.44
N LEU A 470 17.44 -18.49 -5.19
CA LEU A 470 17.60 -18.77 -6.61
C LEU A 470 18.12 -20.20 -6.88
N ASP A 471 18.56 -20.91 -5.83
CA ASP A 471 18.99 -22.31 -5.86
C ASP A 471 17.84 -23.29 -6.16
N ARG A 472 16.60 -22.88 -6.00
CA ARG A 472 15.40 -23.70 -6.22
C ARG A 472 14.48 -23.06 -7.25
N PRO A 473 13.80 -23.88 -8.08
CA PRO A 473 12.78 -23.36 -8.97
C PRO A 473 11.58 -22.81 -8.21
N ASP A 474 11.01 -21.73 -8.69
CA ASP A 474 9.74 -21.23 -8.13
C ASP A 474 8.63 -22.25 -8.35
N SER A 475 7.77 -22.43 -7.35
CA SER A 475 6.46 -23.01 -7.58
C SER A 475 5.64 -22.12 -8.54
N TRP A 476 4.65 -22.69 -9.24
CA TRP A 476 3.85 -21.96 -10.23
C TRP A 476 3.23 -20.67 -9.68
N ASN A 477 2.84 -20.68 -8.41
CA ASN A 477 2.24 -19.55 -7.69
C ASN A 477 3.28 -18.54 -7.17
N GLY A 478 4.52 -18.98 -6.98
CA GLY A 478 5.66 -18.13 -6.63
C GLY A 478 6.39 -17.54 -7.83
N TRP A 479 5.98 -17.88 -9.07
CA TRP A 479 6.69 -17.43 -10.26
C TRP A 479 6.87 -15.90 -10.27
N ASN A 480 8.10 -15.48 -10.54
CA ASN A 480 8.49 -14.07 -10.62
C ASN A 480 9.48 -13.88 -11.77
N LEU A 481 9.24 -12.85 -12.58
CA LEU A 481 10.03 -12.59 -13.80
C LEU A 481 11.50 -12.34 -13.49
N ALA A 482 11.82 -11.54 -12.45
CA ALA A 482 13.20 -11.22 -12.10
C ALA A 482 13.97 -12.49 -11.66
N ARG A 483 13.35 -13.32 -10.81
CA ARG A 483 13.97 -14.59 -10.39
C ARG A 483 14.11 -15.58 -11.54
N SER A 484 13.13 -15.64 -12.47
CA SER A 484 13.24 -16.49 -13.66
C SER A 484 14.43 -16.08 -14.52
N GLN A 485 14.53 -14.79 -14.85
CA GLN A 485 15.65 -14.26 -15.64
C GLN A 485 17.01 -14.46 -14.96
N ALA A 486 17.07 -14.27 -13.63
CA ALA A 486 18.29 -14.51 -12.87
C ALA A 486 18.73 -15.98 -12.94
N ARG A 487 17.81 -16.93 -12.79
CA ARG A 487 18.12 -18.37 -12.89
C ARG A 487 18.58 -18.78 -14.28
N ASP A 488 17.95 -18.24 -15.32
CA ASP A 488 18.34 -18.52 -16.71
C ASP A 488 19.81 -18.10 -16.94
N LEU A 489 20.20 -16.91 -16.50
CA LEU A 489 21.58 -16.42 -16.58
C LEU A 489 22.55 -17.28 -15.75
N LEU A 490 22.17 -17.66 -14.52
CA LEU A 490 23.00 -18.50 -13.65
C LEU A 490 23.13 -19.94 -14.18
N ALA A 491 22.15 -20.45 -14.93
CA ALA A 491 22.24 -21.75 -15.59
C ALA A 491 23.21 -21.73 -16.79
N GLU A 492 23.23 -20.61 -17.54
CA GLU A 492 24.19 -20.41 -18.63
C GLU A 492 25.64 -20.26 -18.12
N ARG A 493 25.80 -19.60 -16.98
CA ARG A 493 27.12 -19.34 -16.38
C ARG A 493 27.10 -19.65 -14.88
N PRO A 494 27.33 -20.90 -14.47
CA PRO A 494 27.30 -21.29 -13.06
C PRO A 494 28.31 -20.53 -12.19
N VAL A 495 27.96 -20.38 -10.93
CA VAL A 495 28.80 -19.71 -9.92
C VAL A 495 29.81 -20.70 -9.37
N GLY A 496 31.08 -20.28 -9.24
CA GLY A 496 32.16 -21.08 -8.65
C GLY A 496 31.93 -21.41 -7.17
N THR A 497 32.73 -22.34 -6.64
CA THR A 497 32.61 -22.74 -5.23
C THR A 497 33.06 -21.62 -4.29
N PRO A 498 32.37 -21.41 -3.13
CA PRO A 498 32.68 -20.34 -2.16
C PRO A 498 34.06 -20.39 -1.51
N ALA A 499 34.84 -21.43 -1.73
CA ALA A 499 36.18 -21.59 -1.13
C ALA A 499 37.17 -20.46 -1.50
N GLU A 500 36.90 -19.72 -2.57
CA GLU A 500 37.71 -18.57 -3.04
C GLU A 500 37.24 -17.24 -2.52
N CYS A 501 36.15 -17.20 -1.75
CA CYS A 501 35.51 -15.98 -1.23
C CYS A 501 36.01 -15.57 0.16
N ALA A 502 37.22 -15.99 0.57
CA ALA A 502 37.81 -15.49 1.81
C ALA A 502 37.96 -13.97 1.76
N PRO A 503 37.61 -13.22 2.82
CA PRO A 503 37.87 -11.79 2.86
C PRO A 503 39.35 -11.57 2.62
N ALA A 504 39.70 -10.78 1.61
CA ALA A 504 41.06 -10.35 1.42
C ALA A 504 41.47 -9.54 2.64
N ASP A 505 42.12 -10.20 3.53
CA ASP A 505 42.86 -9.81 4.70
C ASP A 505 42.78 -8.35 5.20
N GLY A 506 42.64 -8.25 6.52
CA GLY A 506 43.28 -7.23 7.35
C GLY A 506 42.40 -6.07 7.75
N ARG A 507 41.20 -6.32 8.33
CA ARG A 507 40.72 -5.41 9.38
C ARG A 507 40.76 -6.15 10.72
N THR A 508 41.95 -6.18 11.31
CA THR A 508 42.07 -6.27 12.77
C THR A 508 41.30 -5.07 13.32
N SER A 509 40.34 -5.39 14.16
CA SER A 509 39.68 -4.46 15.05
C SER A 509 40.71 -3.59 15.78
N ASP A 510 40.76 -2.31 15.47
CA ASP A 510 41.25 -1.24 16.35
C ASP A 510 40.21 -0.11 16.38
#